data_0f9fc1d9822d27f35100691620db2167
#
_entry.id   0f9fc1d9822d27f35100691620db2167
#
_cell.length_a   1.000
_cell.length_b   1.000
_cell.length_c   1.000
_cell.angle_alpha   90.00
_cell.angle_beta   90.00
_cell.angle_gamma   90.00
#
_symmetry.space_group_name_H-M   'P 1'
#
loop_
_entity.id
_entity.type
_entity.pdbx_description
1 polymer ?
#
loop_
_entity_poly.entity_id
_entity_poly.type
_entity_poly.pdbx_seq_one_letter_code
_entity_poly.pdbx_strand_id
1 'polypeptide(L)'
;MKDGRTHLAHKAEHAVDLDTGAIVAVTLQGADEGDTTTIVETAIAAAEQVEDAQADVAAPQPLEEIIGDKGYHSNQTIVDLNAVGIRTYVAEPDRGQRDWSDEPEAQAPVYRNRRRIRGRRGRRLMRRRGERIEPRSRTSTTRAACAARTCEAMRTSSSGC
;
A
#
# COMPACT_ATOMS: atom_id res chain seq x y z
N MET A 1 2.47 16.86 -19.76
CA MET A 1 2.15 16.14 -21.02
C MET A 1 3.10 16.65 -22.08
N LYS A 2 3.90 15.77 -22.69
CA LYS A 2 4.97 16.17 -23.63
C LYS A 2 4.48 16.40 -25.06
N ASP A 3 3.27 15.99 -25.42
CA ASP A 3 2.77 15.97 -26.78
C ASP A 3 1.37 16.57 -26.97
N GLY A 4 0.79 17.13 -25.93
CA GLY A 4 -0.53 17.77 -25.98
C GLY A 4 -1.70 16.83 -26.32
N ARG A 5 -1.48 15.51 -26.35
CA ARG A 5 -2.51 14.52 -26.65
C ARG A 5 -3.04 13.90 -25.35
N THR A 6 -4.35 13.76 -25.27
CA THR A 6 -5.01 13.03 -24.19
C THR A 6 -4.97 11.56 -24.52
N HIS A 7 -4.27 10.78 -23.71
CA HIS A 7 -4.29 9.33 -23.82
C HIS A 7 -5.24 8.77 -22.76
N LEU A 8 -6.18 7.93 -23.18
CA LEU A 8 -6.93 7.08 -22.25
C LEU A 8 -5.93 6.06 -21.70
N ALA A 9 -5.68 6.15 -20.41
CA ALA A 9 -4.80 5.23 -19.71
C ALA A 9 -5.51 4.71 -18.47
N HIS A 10 -5.22 3.48 -18.12
CA HIS A 10 -5.62 2.87 -16.87
C HIS A 10 -4.37 2.52 -16.06
N LYS A 11 -4.52 2.59 -14.76
CA LYS A 11 -3.51 2.19 -13.79
C LYS A 11 -4.02 0.93 -13.09
N ALA A 12 -3.23 -0.14 -13.13
CA ALA A 12 -3.49 -1.33 -12.33
C ALA A 12 -2.76 -1.20 -10.98
N GLU A 13 -3.49 -1.31 -9.90
CA GLU A 13 -2.94 -1.45 -8.56
C GLU A 13 -2.99 -2.91 -8.12
N HIS A 14 -1.90 -3.39 -7.54
CA HIS A 14 -1.80 -4.76 -7.05
C HIS A 14 -1.55 -4.74 -5.54
N ALA A 15 -2.34 -5.50 -4.80
CA ALA A 15 -2.00 -5.88 -3.45
C ALA A 15 -1.30 -7.25 -3.47
N VAL A 16 -0.13 -7.32 -2.83
CA VAL A 16 0.70 -8.52 -2.81
C VAL A 16 0.98 -8.93 -1.38
N ASP A 17 0.76 -10.19 -1.05
CA ASP A 17 1.22 -10.74 0.22
C ASP A 17 2.75 -10.80 0.26
N LEU A 18 3.36 -10.10 1.23
CA LEU A 18 4.82 -10.02 1.33
C LEU A 18 5.46 -11.35 1.71
N ASP A 19 4.77 -12.21 2.41
CA ASP A 19 5.34 -13.48 2.86
C ASP A 19 5.38 -14.51 1.74
N THR A 20 4.32 -14.65 0.99
CA THR A 20 4.22 -15.60 -0.12
C THR A 20 4.63 -14.98 -1.47
N GLY A 21 4.39 -13.69 -1.68
CA GLY A 21 4.50 -13.00 -2.96
C GLY A 21 3.26 -13.20 -3.85
N ALA A 22 2.19 -13.75 -3.30
CA ALA A 22 0.93 -13.91 -4.02
C ALA A 22 0.26 -12.55 -4.24
N ILE A 23 -0.33 -12.34 -5.42
CA ILE A 23 -1.20 -11.20 -5.68
C ILE A 23 -2.56 -11.53 -5.05
N VAL A 24 -2.98 -10.72 -4.08
CA VAL A 24 -4.23 -10.90 -3.35
C VAL A 24 -5.36 -10.02 -3.85
N ALA A 25 -5.05 -8.92 -4.52
CA ALA A 25 -6.04 -8.12 -5.22
C ALA A 25 -5.42 -7.35 -6.39
N VAL A 26 -6.25 -7.04 -7.38
CA VAL A 26 -5.91 -6.15 -8.48
C VAL A 26 -7.11 -5.24 -8.72
N THR A 27 -6.88 -3.93 -8.69
CA THR A 27 -7.88 -2.92 -9.03
C THR A 27 -7.44 -2.12 -10.25
N LEU A 28 -8.39 -1.72 -11.08
CA LEU A 28 -8.15 -0.89 -12.27
C LEU A 28 -8.70 0.50 -12.03
N GLN A 29 -7.83 1.48 -12.11
CA GLN A 29 -8.13 2.87 -11.83
C GLN A 29 -7.93 3.74 -13.08
N GLY A 30 -8.60 4.87 -13.16
CA GLY A 30 -8.29 5.90 -14.13
C GLY A 30 -6.87 6.44 -13.89
N ALA A 31 -6.15 6.74 -14.97
CA ALA A 31 -4.79 7.28 -14.84
C ALA A 31 -4.74 8.71 -14.24
N ASP A 32 -5.87 9.37 -14.20
CA ASP A 32 -6.09 10.68 -13.60
C ASP A 32 -6.38 10.61 -12.08
N GLU A 33 -6.73 9.43 -11.57
CA GLU A 33 -6.95 9.22 -10.14
C GLU A 33 -5.63 9.15 -9.37
N GLY A 34 -5.60 9.85 -8.22
CA GLY A 34 -4.41 9.87 -7.37
C GLY A 34 -4.26 8.57 -6.56
N ASP A 35 -3.04 8.12 -6.39
CA ASP A 35 -2.71 6.91 -5.59
C ASP A 35 -3.28 6.97 -4.16
N THR A 36 -3.43 8.17 -3.61
CA THR A 36 -3.98 8.39 -2.26
C THR A 36 -5.47 8.14 -2.15
N THR A 37 -6.21 8.19 -3.25
CA THR A 37 -7.66 7.95 -3.27
C THR A 37 -7.99 6.48 -3.56
N THR A 38 -7.12 5.79 -4.29
CA THR A 38 -7.36 4.43 -4.78
C THR A 38 -6.91 3.33 -3.81
N ILE A 39 -5.96 3.62 -2.91
CA ILE A 39 -5.42 2.64 -1.96
C ILE A 39 -6.49 2.01 -1.04
N VAL A 40 -7.51 2.77 -0.66
CA VAL A 40 -8.56 2.28 0.25
C VAL A 40 -9.39 1.22 -0.46
N GLU A 41 -9.76 1.44 -1.73
CA GLU A 41 -10.48 0.47 -2.54
C GLU A 41 -9.67 -0.82 -2.73
N THR A 42 -8.40 -0.68 -3.07
CA THR A 42 -7.50 -1.83 -3.21
C THR A 42 -7.33 -2.58 -1.88
N ALA A 43 -7.31 -1.86 -0.76
CA ALA A 43 -7.23 -2.47 0.58
C ALA A 43 -8.49 -3.25 0.93
N ILE A 44 -9.67 -2.73 0.57
CA ILE A 44 -10.96 -3.41 0.78
C ILE A 44 -11.00 -4.69 -0.07
N ALA A 45 -10.75 -4.58 -1.38
CA ALA A 45 -10.74 -5.74 -2.26
C ALA A 45 -9.77 -6.83 -1.79
N ALA A 46 -8.64 -6.42 -1.26
CA ALA A 46 -7.67 -7.34 -0.73
C ALA A 46 -8.10 -7.97 0.60
N ALA A 47 -8.78 -7.23 1.48
CA ALA A 47 -9.33 -7.80 2.72
C ALA A 47 -10.40 -8.85 2.42
N GLU A 48 -11.32 -8.57 1.48
CA GLU A 48 -12.33 -9.50 1.02
C GLU A 48 -11.73 -10.79 0.45
N GLN A 49 -10.73 -10.67 -0.42
CA GLN A 49 -10.05 -11.84 -0.99
C GLN A 49 -9.31 -12.69 0.06
N VAL A 50 -8.72 -12.05 1.07
CA VAL A 50 -8.07 -12.77 2.18
C VAL A 50 -9.11 -13.49 3.04
N GLU A 51 -10.27 -12.88 3.28
CA GLU A 51 -11.37 -13.50 4.01
C GLU A 51 -11.94 -14.69 3.24
N ASP A 52 -12.23 -14.52 1.96
CA ASP A 52 -12.75 -15.58 1.08
C ASP A 52 -11.77 -16.76 1.00
N ALA A 53 -10.49 -16.49 0.85
CA ALA A 53 -9.46 -17.54 0.78
C ALA A 53 -9.30 -18.32 2.10
N GLN A 54 -9.84 -17.80 3.19
CA GLN A 54 -9.78 -18.40 4.53
C GLN A 54 -11.14 -18.86 5.05
N ALA A 55 -12.16 -18.95 4.19
CA ALA A 55 -13.53 -19.31 4.59
C ALA A 55 -13.61 -20.63 5.36
N ASP A 56 -12.76 -21.60 5.03
CA ASP A 56 -12.69 -22.91 5.67
C ASP A 56 -11.63 -23.01 6.78
N VAL A 57 -10.97 -21.90 7.11
CA VAL A 57 -9.92 -21.89 8.13
C VAL A 57 -10.51 -21.64 9.52
N ALA A 58 -10.21 -22.51 10.48
CA ALA A 58 -10.75 -22.43 11.83
C ALA A 58 -10.38 -21.13 12.59
N ALA A 59 -9.28 -20.50 12.22
CA ALA A 59 -8.81 -19.24 12.80
C ALA A 59 -8.30 -18.31 11.70
N PRO A 60 -9.21 -17.66 10.95
CA PRO A 60 -8.82 -16.77 9.86
C PRO A 60 -8.03 -15.57 10.37
N GLN A 61 -7.06 -15.15 9.59
CA GLN A 61 -6.22 -14.00 9.89
C GLN A 61 -6.66 -12.82 9.01
N PRO A 62 -7.24 -11.76 9.57
CA PRO A 62 -7.67 -10.63 8.77
C PRO A 62 -6.46 -9.82 8.24
N LEU A 63 -6.73 -8.93 7.31
CA LEU A 63 -5.76 -7.94 6.89
C LEU A 63 -5.41 -7.01 8.06
N GLU A 64 -4.18 -7.10 8.56
CA GLU A 64 -3.74 -6.29 9.70
C GLU A 64 -2.80 -5.13 9.33
N GLU A 65 -2.02 -5.27 8.26
CA GLU A 65 -0.93 -4.36 7.95
C GLU A 65 -0.88 -4.05 6.45
N ILE A 66 -0.70 -2.78 6.11
CA ILE A 66 -0.46 -2.31 4.74
C ILE A 66 0.88 -1.59 4.68
N ILE A 67 1.68 -1.96 3.67
CA ILE A 67 2.97 -1.34 3.37
C ILE A 67 2.85 -0.65 2.01
N GLY A 68 3.00 0.66 1.98
CA GLY A 68 2.91 1.47 0.77
C GLY A 68 4.10 2.40 0.57
N ASP A 69 4.28 2.85 -0.67
CA ASP A 69 5.29 3.87 -0.95
C ASP A 69 4.78 5.28 -0.58
N LYS A 70 5.61 6.29 -0.82
CA LYS A 70 5.27 7.67 -0.51
C LYS A 70 4.14 8.25 -1.37
N GLY A 71 3.85 7.65 -2.53
CA GLY A 71 2.77 8.06 -3.42
C GLY A 71 1.39 7.86 -2.79
N TYR A 72 1.27 6.86 -1.92
CA TYR A 72 0.02 6.55 -1.20
C TYR A 72 -0.18 7.36 0.09
N HIS A 73 0.73 8.25 0.44
CA HIS A 73 0.65 8.99 1.70
C HIS A 73 -0.27 10.21 1.61
N SER A 74 -1.44 10.15 2.21
CA SER A 74 -2.21 11.31 2.64
C SER A 74 -2.57 11.18 4.13
N ASN A 75 -2.89 12.31 4.78
CA ASN A 75 -3.34 12.27 6.16
C ASN A 75 -4.65 11.48 6.27
N GLN A 76 -5.60 11.76 5.36
CA GLN A 76 -6.90 11.10 5.33
C GLN A 76 -6.77 9.58 5.14
N THR A 77 -5.98 9.13 4.17
CA THR A 77 -5.71 7.70 3.97
C THR A 77 -5.20 7.00 5.24
N ILE A 78 -4.27 7.65 5.95
CA ILE A 78 -3.72 7.09 7.20
C ILE A 78 -4.80 7.05 8.30
N VAL A 79 -5.68 8.05 8.37
CA VAL A 79 -6.80 8.08 9.31
C VAL A 79 -7.78 6.97 9.00
N ASP A 80 -8.22 6.84 7.76
CA ASP A 80 -9.24 5.88 7.32
C ASP A 80 -8.78 4.43 7.56
N LEU A 81 -7.57 4.09 7.13
CA LEU A 81 -7.01 2.76 7.36
C LEU A 81 -6.82 2.46 8.85
N ASN A 82 -6.44 3.47 9.65
CA ASN A 82 -6.33 3.30 11.08
C ASN A 82 -7.69 3.13 11.76
N ALA A 83 -8.76 3.77 11.26
CA ALA A 83 -10.10 3.65 11.80
C ALA A 83 -10.66 2.23 11.65
N VAL A 84 -10.32 1.54 10.58
CA VAL A 84 -10.67 0.13 10.35
C VAL A 84 -9.65 -0.86 10.96
N GLY A 85 -8.77 -0.39 11.83
CA GLY A 85 -7.83 -1.24 12.56
C GLY A 85 -6.57 -1.66 11.80
N ILE A 86 -6.39 -1.20 10.56
CA ILE A 86 -5.23 -1.55 9.72
C ILE A 86 -4.01 -0.72 10.12
N ARG A 87 -2.89 -1.38 10.40
CA ARG A 87 -1.60 -0.75 10.68
C ARG A 87 -0.90 -0.35 9.39
N THR A 88 -0.66 0.93 9.22
CA THR A 88 0.00 1.46 8.02
C THR A 88 1.52 1.56 8.18
N TYR A 89 2.24 1.25 7.11
CA TYR A 89 3.67 1.48 6.92
C TYR A 89 3.86 2.20 5.58
N VAL A 90 3.35 3.43 5.49
CA VAL A 90 3.39 4.22 4.26
C VAL A 90 4.46 5.30 4.40
N ALA A 91 5.42 5.31 3.47
CA ALA A 91 6.49 6.29 3.48
C ALA A 91 5.92 7.71 3.34
N GLU A 92 6.41 8.64 4.15
CA GLU A 92 5.96 10.03 4.11
C GLU A 92 6.84 10.85 3.17
N PRO A 93 6.27 11.64 2.26
CA PRO A 93 7.02 12.66 1.53
C PRO A 93 7.61 13.68 2.50
N ASP A 94 8.81 14.19 2.20
CA ASP A 94 9.36 15.30 2.96
C ASP A 94 8.57 16.58 2.67
N ARG A 95 7.80 17.00 3.65
CA ARG A 95 6.97 18.21 3.59
C ARG A 95 7.36 19.24 4.66
N GLY A 96 8.52 19.07 5.28
CA GLY A 96 8.99 19.94 6.35
C GLY A 96 8.16 19.83 7.64
N GLN A 97 8.15 20.93 8.40
CA GLN A 97 7.38 21.01 9.64
C GLN A 97 5.88 21.15 9.32
N ARG A 98 5.06 20.30 9.95
CA ARG A 98 3.62 20.31 9.73
C ARG A 98 2.90 21.09 10.81
N ASP A 99 1.93 21.87 10.38
CA ASP A 99 0.86 22.38 11.22
C ASP A 99 -0.31 21.38 11.24
N TRP A 100 -0.89 21.17 12.40
CA TRP A 100 -1.99 20.25 12.62
C TRP A 100 -3.28 20.98 13.05
N SER A 101 -3.28 22.31 12.97
CA SER A 101 -4.42 23.13 13.43
C SER A 101 -5.70 22.79 12.67
N ASP A 102 -5.58 22.50 11.37
CA ASP A 102 -6.71 22.18 10.50
C ASP A 102 -7.11 20.70 10.51
N GLU A 103 -6.20 19.81 10.91
CA GLU A 103 -6.39 18.34 10.89
C GLU A 103 -5.88 17.68 12.19
N PRO A 104 -6.39 18.06 13.36
CA PRO A 104 -5.86 17.57 14.65
C PRO A 104 -6.03 16.05 14.82
N GLU A 105 -7.08 15.45 14.24
CA GLU A 105 -7.35 14.01 14.28
C GLU A 105 -6.32 13.19 13.51
N ALA A 106 -5.69 13.76 12.48
CA ALA A 106 -4.68 13.08 11.69
C ALA A 106 -3.32 13.00 12.39
N GLN A 107 -3.05 13.87 13.34
CA GLN A 107 -1.77 13.96 14.01
C GLN A 107 -1.33 12.62 14.64
N ALA A 108 -2.19 12.02 15.45
CA ALA A 108 -1.85 10.81 16.18
C ALA A 108 -1.67 9.58 15.24
N PRO A 109 -2.53 9.31 14.24
CA PRO A 109 -2.33 8.27 13.25
C PRO A 109 -1.04 8.45 12.45
N VAL A 110 -0.76 9.65 11.94
CA VAL A 110 0.46 9.94 11.17
C VAL A 110 1.72 9.76 12.01
N TYR A 111 1.73 10.23 13.26
CA TYR A 111 2.88 10.00 14.15
C TYR A 111 3.07 8.51 14.48
N ARG A 112 1.99 7.74 14.62
CA ARG A 112 2.09 6.28 14.77
C ARG A 112 2.71 5.62 13.53
N ASN A 113 2.28 6.01 12.33
CA ASN A 113 2.86 5.55 11.07
C ASN A 113 4.36 5.89 10.98
N ARG A 114 4.77 7.14 11.28
CA ARG A 114 6.18 7.56 11.32
C ARG A 114 7.03 6.70 12.25
N ARG A 115 6.54 6.43 13.47
CA ARG A 115 7.25 5.56 14.43
C ARG A 115 7.41 4.14 13.92
N ARG A 116 6.34 3.58 13.30
CA ARG A 116 6.39 2.23 12.71
C ARG A 116 7.43 2.12 11.61
N ILE A 117 7.45 3.06 10.66
CA ILE A 117 8.41 3.06 9.54
C ILE A 117 9.85 3.16 10.03
N ARG A 118 10.12 4.02 11.02
CA ARG A 118 11.46 4.21 11.59
C ARG A 118 11.92 3.02 12.42
N GLY A 119 11.02 2.18 12.87
CA GLY A 119 11.31 0.98 13.65
C GLY A 119 12.02 -0.11 12.85
N ARG A 120 12.64 -1.08 13.54
CA ARG A 120 13.34 -2.22 12.90
C ARG A 120 12.40 -3.03 12.00
N ARG A 121 11.17 -3.29 12.46
CA ARG A 121 10.13 -4.00 11.68
C ARG A 121 9.78 -3.23 10.41
N GLY A 122 9.47 -1.93 10.53
CA GLY A 122 9.09 -1.09 9.38
C GLY A 122 10.17 -1.06 8.31
N ARG A 123 11.44 -0.85 8.71
CA ARG A 123 12.57 -0.87 7.77
C ARG A 123 12.72 -2.22 7.05
N ARG A 124 12.47 -3.33 7.76
CA ARG A 124 12.49 -4.67 7.16
C ARG A 124 11.35 -4.86 6.15
N LEU A 125 10.14 -4.44 6.52
CA LEU A 125 8.95 -4.53 5.66
C LEU A 125 9.11 -3.67 4.40
N MET A 126 9.55 -2.43 4.52
CA MET A 126 9.80 -1.54 3.38
C MET A 126 10.85 -2.09 2.41
N ARG A 127 11.92 -2.70 2.93
CA ARG A 127 12.92 -3.37 2.09
C ARG A 127 12.33 -4.57 1.36
N ARG A 128 11.58 -5.42 2.08
CA ARG A 128 10.94 -6.62 1.51
C ARG A 128 9.94 -6.25 0.43
N ARG A 129 9.21 -5.15 0.63
CA ARG A 129 8.36 -4.56 -0.39
C ARG A 129 9.18 -4.31 -1.67
N GLY A 130 10.24 -3.55 -1.59
CA GLY A 130 11.09 -3.25 -2.75
C GLY A 130 11.62 -4.51 -3.44
N GLU A 131 11.95 -5.54 -2.68
CA GLU A 131 12.43 -6.83 -3.23
C GLU A 131 11.34 -7.61 -3.98
N ARG A 132 10.08 -7.49 -3.55
CA ARG A 132 8.95 -8.22 -4.14
C ARG A 132 8.33 -7.52 -5.35
N ILE A 133 8.27 -6.17 -5.30
CA ILE A 133 7.51 -5.38 -6.27
C ILE A 133 8.40 -4.72 -7.31
N GLU A 134 9.59 -4.31 -6.92
CA GLU A 134 10.57 -3.76 -7.82
C GLU A 134 11.56 -4.86 -8.21
N PRO A 135 11.25 -5.70 -9.22
CA PRO A 135 12.23 -6.66 -9.68
C PRO A 135 13.45 -5.87 -10.12
N ARG A 136 14.59 -6.16 -9.52
CA ARG A 136 15.87 -5.60 -9.95
C ARG A 136 16.00 -5.90 -11.43
N SER A 137 15.77 -4.91 -12.28
CA SER A 137 16.00 -5.01 -13.71
C SER A 137 17.50 -5.17 -13.92
N ARG A 138 17.96 -6.42 -13.88
CA ARG A 138 19.16 -6.79 -14.58
C ARG A 138 18.80 -6.83 -16.05
N THR A 139 19.14 -5.73 -16.72
CA THR A 139 19.30 -5.66 -18.18
C THR A 139 18.25 -6.42 -19.02
N SER A 140 17.24 -5.73 -19.51
CA SER A 140 17.04 -5.60 -20.95
C SER A 140 15.95 -4.56 -21.25
N THR A 141 16.28 -3.71 -22.18
CA THR A 141 15.44 -2.70 -22.79
C THR A 141 14.23 -3.38 -23.44
N THR A 142 13.11 -3.38 -22.76
CA THR A 142 11.81 -3.49 -23.42
C THR A 142 10.90 -2.50 -22.71
N ARG A 143 10.71 -1.36 -23.35
CA ARG A 143 9.74 -0.36 -22.97
C ARG A 143 8.34 -0.94 -23.20
N ALA A 144 7.80 -1.57 -22.19
CA ALA A 144 6.37 -1.61 -21.98
C ALA A 144 6.14 -0.80 -20.70
N ALA A 145 5.89 0.49 -20.88
CA ALA A 145 5.53 1.36 -19.78
C ALA A 145 4.07 1.08 -19.41
N CYS A 146 3.82 -0.02 -18.76
CA CYS A 146 2.67 -0.18 -17.90
C CYS A 146 3.15 0.26 -16.53
N ALA A 147 2.79 1.46 -16.12
CA ALA A 147 3.07 1.94 -14.76
C ALA A 147 2.12 1.22 -13.80
N ALA A 148 2.40 -0.05 -13.55
CA ALA A 148 1.79 -0.79 -12.45
C ALA A 148 2.41 -0.24 -11.16
N ARG A 149 1.68 0.60 -10.45
CA ARG A 149 2.03 1.00 -9.10
C ARG A 149 1.35 0.06 -8.14
N THR A 150 2.13 -0.57 -7.35
CA THR A 150 1.72 -1.67 -6.48
C THR A 150 1.46 -1.15 -5.08
N CYS A 151 0.26 -1.39 -4.60
CA CYS A 151 -0.09 -1.28 -3.19
C CYS A 151 0.20 -2.62 -2.52
N GLU A 152 0.86 -2.61 -1.43
CA GLU A 152 1.41 -3.82 -0.83
C GLU A 152 1.16 -3.84 0.67
N ALA A 153 1.14 -4.85 1.23
CA ALA A 153 1.20 -6.25 1.41
C ALA A 153 0.60 -6.67 2.73
N MET A 154 0.01 -7.78 2.69
CA MET A 154 -0.63 -8.37 3.82
C MET A 154 0.27 -9.33 4.54
N ARG A 155 0.17 -9.34 5.84
CA ARG A 155 0.73 -10.40 6.65
C ARG A 155 -0.37 -11.09 7.45
N THR A 156 -0.61 -12.33 7.12
CA THR A 156 -1.18 -13.28 8.08
C THR A 156 -0.05 -13.63 9.05
N SER A 157 -0.20 -13.33 10.33
CA SER A 157 0.78 -13.75 11.33
C SER A 157 0.63 -15.25 11.54
N SER A 158 1.41 -16.04 10.82
CA SER A 158 1.62 -17.43 11.16
C SER A 158 2.42 -17.47 12.47
N SER A 159 1.75 -17.58 13.58
CA SER A 159 2.34 -18.02 14.84
C SER A 159 2.49 -19.53 14.75
N GLY A 160 3.58 -19.98 14.12
CA GLY A 160 4.03 -21.36 14.31
C GLY A 160 4.58 -21.52 15.73
N CYS A 161 4.12 -22.53 16.41
CA CYS A 161 4.66 -23.13 17.63
C CYS A 161 6.14 -23.39 17.53
#